data_7b48232f5d25bcd515f495a13042e995
#
_entry.id   7b48232f5d25bcd515f495a13042e995
#
_cell.length_a   1.000
_cell.length_b   1.000
_cell.length_c   1.000
_cell.angle_alpha   90.00
_cell.angle_beta   90.00
_cell.angle_gamma   90.00
#
_symmetry.space_group_name_H-M   'P 1'
#
loop_
_entity.id
_entity.type
_entity.pdbx_description
1 polymer ?
#
loop_
_entity_poly.entity_id
_entity_poly.type
_entity_poly.pdbx_seq_one_letter_code
_entity_poly.pdbx_strand_id
1 'polypeptide(L)' 'MSDEDLIKAFEIDLAVALATCPKRYLDQARSKLPEEADRGREAIAKHCAPRMRKWIGLPPGKAPKTH' A
#
# COMPACT_ATOMS: atom_id res chain seq x y z
N MET A 1 15.22 -18.15 5.35
CA MET A 1 15.06 -17.14 4.29
C MET A 1 15.88 -15.91 4.65
N SER A 2 16.68 -15.41 3.73
CA SER A 2 17.50 -14.23 4.01
C SER A 2 16.67 -12.97 3.94
N ASP A 3 17.17 -11.90 4.56
CA ASP A 3 16.48 -10.61 4.53
C ASP A 3 16.32 -10.08 3.11
N GLU A 4 17.31 -10.33 2.26
CA GLU A 4 17.24 -9.92 0.85
C GLU A 4 16.12 -10.62 0.11
N ASP A 5 15.91 -11.91 0.36
CA ASP A 5 14.81 -12.64 -0.26
C ASP A 5 13.46 -12.13 0.21
N LEU A 6 13.36 -11.78 1.48
CA LEU A 6 12.15 -11.20 2.04
C LEU A 6 11.84 -9.85 1.40
N ILE A 7 12.85 -9.01 1.27
CA ILE A 7 12.69 -7.70 0.65
C ILE A 7 12.24 -7.83 -0.80
N LYS A 8 12.85 -8.74 -1.54
CA LYS A 8 12.45 -8.97 -2.94
C LYS A 8 11.01 -9.45 -3.04
N ALA A 9 10.61 -10.38 -2.20
CA ALA A 9 9.24 -10.87 -2.19
C ALA A 9 8.26 -9.74 -1.86
N PHE A 10 8.60 -8.89 -0.91
CA PHE A 10 7.81 -7.73 -0.55
C PHE A 10 7.68 -6.76 -1.73
N GLU A 11 8.78 -6.49 -2.41
CA GLU A 11 8.78 -5.60 -3.57
C GLU A 11 7.86 -6.10 -4.68
N ILE A 12 7.90 -7.41 -4.95
CA ILE A 12 7.04 -8.01 -5.97
C ILE A 12 5.57 -7.86 -5.56
N ASP A 13 5.26 -8.14 -4.32
CA ASP A 13 3.90 -8.06 -3.82
C ASP A 13 3.37 -6.62 -3.87
N LEU A 14 4.21 -5.67 -3.49
CA LEU A 14 3.86 -4.27 -3.57
C LEU A 14 3.65 -3.82 -5.01
N ALA A 15 4.51 -4.27 -5.92
CA ALA A 15 4.38 -3.95 -7.34
C ALA A 15 3.07 -4.47 -7.91
N VAL A 16 2.67 -5.69 -7.53
CA VAL A 16 1.39 -6.26 -7.95
C VAL A 16 0.23 -5.44 -7.39
N ALA A 17 0.31 -5.05 -6.14
CA ALA A 17 -0.73 -4.23 -5.51
C ALA A 17 -0.90 -2.90 -6.25
N LEU A 18 0.21 -2.26 -6.60
CA LEU A 18 0.17 -1.00 -7.34
C LEU A 18 -0.33 -1.19 -8.77
N ALA A 19 0.04 -2.31 -9.40
CA ALA A 19 -0.41 -2.61 -10.76
C ALA A 19 -1.92 -2.83 -10.84
N THR A 20 -2.53 -3.31 -9.77
CA THR A 20 -3.97 -3.52 -9.70
C THR A 20 -4.71 -2.30 -9.16
N CYS A 21 -4.00 -1.25 -8.78
CA CYS A 21 -4.59 -0.04 -8.24
C CYS A 21 -5.35 0.70 -9.36
N PRO A 22 -6.57 1.19 -9.09
CA PRO A 22 -7.30 1.98 -10.10
C PRO A 22 -6.49 3.20 -10.55
N LYS A 23 -6.46 3.41 -11.85
CA LYS A 23 -5.71 4.50 -12.44
C LYS A 23 -6.11 5.87 -11.88
N ARG A 24 -7.39 6.03 -11.56
CA ARG A 24 -7.89 7.29 -11.00
C ARG A 24 -7.20 7.67 -9.69
N TYR A 25 -6.80 6.69 -8.88
CA TYR A 25 -6.07 6.96 -7.64
C TYR A 25 -4.67 7.48 -7.94
N LEU A 26 -4.02 6.87 -8.92
CA LEU A 26 -2.70 7.31 -9.35
C LEU A 26 -2.74 8.72 -9.93
N ASP A 27 -3.73 9.01 -10.75
CA ASP A 27 -3.92 10.33 -11.33
C ASP A 27 -4.18 11.37 -10.24
N GLN A 28 -5.00 11.01 -9.24
CA GLN A 28 -5.28 11.87 -8.11
C GLN A 28 -4.02 12.20 -7.32
N ALA A 29 -3.19 11.19 -7.07
CA ALA A 29 -1.94 11.37 -6.32
C ALA A 29 -0.96 12.28 -7.07
N ARG A 30 -1.11 12.40 -8.38
CA ARG A 30 -0.25 13.26 -9.22
C ARG A 30 -0.83 14.66 -9.40
N SER A 31 -1.95 14.95 -8.78
CA SER A 31 -2.59 16.25 -8.90
C SER A 31 -1.71 17.37 -8.35
N LYS A 32 -1.83 18.53 -8.94
CA LYS A 32 -1.13 19.72 -8.47
C LYS A 32 -1.79 20.32 -7.22
N LEU A 33 -3.02 19.90 -6.93
CA LEU A 33 -3.74 20.34 -5.74
C LEU A 33 -3.35 19.47 -4.56
N PRO A 34 -2.78 20.04 -3.48
CA PRO A 34 -2.32 19.25 -2.34
C PRO A 34 -3.40 18.36 -1.73
N GLU A 35 -4.61 18.87 -1.59
CA GLU A 35 -5.71 18.09 -1.01
C GLU A 35 -6.04 16.88 -1.85
N GLU A 36 -6.09 17.06 -3.17
CA GLU A 36 -6.40 15.97 -4.08
C GLU A 36 -5.27 14.95 -4.11
N ALA A 37 -4.04 15.41 -4.12
CA ALA A 37 -2.88 14.53 -4.07
C ALA A 37 -2.87 13.68 -2.79
N ASP A 38 -3.20 14.27 -1.66
CA ASP A 38 -3.28 13.56 -0.39
C ASP A 38 -4.37 12.49 -0.42
N ARG A 39 -5.52 12.80 -1.00
CA ARG A 39 -6.60 11.83 -1.15
C ARG A 39 -6.19 10.66 -2.03
N GLY A 40 -5.46 10.95 -3.11
CA GLY A 40 -4.94 9.91 -3.99
C GLY A 40 -3.97 8.99 -3.29
N ARG A 41 -3.03 9.55 -2.54
CA ARG A 41 -2.07 8.77 -1.78
C ARG A 41 -2.76 7.91 -0.74
N GLU A 42 -3.73 8.47 -0.05
CA GLU A 42 -4.50 7.72 0.94
C GLU A 42 -5.28 6.58 0.31
N ALA A 43 -5.89 6.83 -0.84
CA ALA A 43 -6.61 5.79 -1.57
C ALA A 43 -5.69 4.65 -2.01
N ILE A 44 -4.50 4.99 -2.48
CA ILE A 44 -3.50 3.99 -2.86
C ILE A 44 -3.08 3.18 -1.64
N ALA A 45 -2.82 3.85 -0.52
CA ALA A 45 -2.43 3.18 0.71
C ALA A 45 -3.52 2.21 1.17
N LYS A 46 -4.76 2.62 1.13
CA LYS A 46 -5.89 1.76 1.51
C LYS A 46 -6.04 0.57 0.56
N HIS A 47 -5.77 0.78 -0.71
CA HIS A 47 -5.81 -0.31 -1.69
C HIS A 47 -4.74 -1.35 -1.41
N CYS A 48 -3.55 -0.91 -1.03
CA CYS A 48 -2.42 -1.82 -0.80
C CYS A 48 -2.45 -2.47 0.59
N ALA A 49 -3.09 -1.84 1.57
CA ALA A 49 -3.03 -2.28 2.95
C ALA A 49 -3.44 -3.74 3.18
N PRO A 50 -4.55 -4.25 2.59
CA PRO A 50 -4.93 -5.65 2.81
C PRO A 50 -3.85 -6.64 2.37
N ARG A 51 -3.15 -6.34 1.29
CA ARG A 51 -2.10 -7.19 0.78
C ARG A 51 -0.86 -7.14 1.67
N MET A 52 -0.60 -5.98 2.23
CA MET A 52 0.58 -5.77 3.09
C MET A 52 0.43 -6.38 4.48
N ARG A 53 -0.79 -6.65 4.93
CA ARG A 53 -1.05 -7.21 6.27
C ARG A 53 -0.32 -8.51 6.51
N LYS A 54 -0.21 -9.36 5.51
CA LYS A 54 0.47 -10.63 5.65
C LYS A 54 1.96 -10.47 5.97
N TRP A 55 2.54 -9.34 5.56
CA TRP A 55 3.96 -9.06 5.78
C TRP A 55 4.26 -8.61 7.20
N ILE A 56 3.28 -8.03 7.87
CA ILE A 56 3.46 -7.55 9.23
C ILE A 56 2.79 -8.48 10.24
N GLY A 57 2.17 -9.57 9.77
CA GLY A 57 1.60 -10.59 10.63
C GLY A 57 0.37 -10.17 11.42
N LEU A 58 -0.29 -9.09 11.02
CA LEU A 58 -1.49 -8.63 11.72
C LEU A 58 -2.72 -9.43 11.32
N PRO A 59 -3.57 -9.81 12.29
CA PRO A 59 -4.82 -10.46 11.95
C PRO A 59 -5.75 -9.49 11.21
N PRO A 60 -6.56 -10.03 10.27
CA PRO A 60 -7.52 -9.19 9.55
C PRO A 60 -8.48 -8.50 10.52
N GLY A 61 -8.72 -7.23 10.29
CA GLY A 61 -9.67 -6.48 11.09
C GLY A 61 -9.18 -5.98 12.43
N LYS A 62 -7.96 -6.33 12.82
CA LYS A 62 -7.37 -5.80 14.05
C LYS A 62 -6.13 -5.00 13.72
N ALA A 63 -6.16 -3.74 14.06
CA ALA A 63 -4.99 -2.90 13.96
C ALA A 63 -4.27 -2.91 15.31
N PRO A 64 -2.93 -2.90 15.33
CA PRO A 64 -2.22 -2.74 16.60
C PRO A 64 -2.53 -1.37 17.18
N LYS A 65 -2.67 -1.33 18.49
CA LYS A 65 -2.79 -0.06 19.16
C LYS A 65 -1.43 0.60 19.17
N THR A 66 -1.29 1.60 18.35
CA THR A 66 -0.06 2.38 18.32
C THR A 66 -0.24 3.62 19.16
N HIS A 67 0.61 3.76 20.09
CA HIS A 67 0.58 4.94 20.95
C HIS A 67 1.97 5.45 21.20
#